data_1cea616d8760051f115bc85f1e5f8cd3
#
_entry.id   1cea616d8760051f115bc85f1e5f8cd3
#
_cell.length_a   1.000
_cell.length_b   1.000
_cell.length_c   1.000
_cell.angle_alpha   90.00
_cell.angle_beta   90.00
_cell.angle_gamma   90.00
#
_symmetry.space_group_name_H-M   'P 1'
#
loop_
_entity.id
_entity.type
_entity.pdbx_description
1 polymer ?
#
loop_
_entity_poly.entity_id
_entity_poly.type
_entity_poly.pdbx_seq_one_letter_code
_entity_poly.pdbx_strand_id
1 'polypeptide(L)'
;MAQKKTRQQAKTSPAAKKKTASPKAAKQTAAAKKASPPKIRTEYDTRIPGTTITAIVSLILFVLFLVICINPDGVILRAINNLLNGLIGRAGFYFSVPALLYLFIINTFGRKSAVTMRSVCTIVFVFLCGCIYHLAIQTNDVVNGISVFPDLYLSGMEGRSGGVLCGGMAILLRSALGNVISYILIGISAILTLLGAMEITVPSLIRAIINRP
;
A
#
# COMPACT_ATOMS: atom_id res chain seq x y z
N MET A 1 12.31 58.62 -25.59
CA MET A 1 12.32 58.19 -27.02
C MET A 1 11.48 56.94 -27.09
N ALA A 2 10.27 57.09 -27.51
CA ALA A 2 9.71 56.88 -28.85
C ALA A 2 9.58 55.38 -29.14
N GLN A 3 8.45 54.83 -29.27
CA GLN A 3 7.22 54.88 -30.05
C GLN A 3 6.90 53.45 -30.51
N LYS A 4 5.64 52.97 -30.26
CA LYS A 4 4.51 52.84 -31.24
C LYS A 4 4.62 51.61 -32.13
N LYS A 5 3.60 50.77 -32.32
CA LYS A 5 2.24 50.88 -32.84
C LYS A 5 1.64 49.44 -32.90
N THR A 6 0.50 49.08 -32.39
CA THR A 6 -0.87 49.13 -32.91
C THR A 6 -1.10 48.67 -34.37
N ARG A 7 -1.96 47.66 -34.54
CA ARG A 7 -2.99 47.44 -35.57
C ARG A 7 -3.57 46.02 -35.38
N GLN A 8 -4.78 45.79 -34.98
CA GLN A 8 -6.13 46.06 -35.46
C GLN A 8 -6.37 45.65 -36.92
N GLN A 9 -7.31 44.78 -37.07
CA GLN A 9 -8.50 44.74 -37.95
C GLN A 9 -8.76 43.29 -38.36
N ALA A 10 -9.85 42.65 -38.04
CA ALA A 10 -11.27 42.91 -38.26
C ALA A 10 -11.85 42.25 -39.53
N LYS A 11 -12.94 41.47 -39.27
CA LYS A 11 -14.10 41.27 -40.14
C LYS A 11 -13.87 40.48 -41.45
N THR A 12 -14.59 39.41 -41.66
CA THR A 12 -15.96 39.42 -42.24
C THR A 12 -16.53 38.02 -42.36
N SER A 13 -17.77 37.83 -41.93
CA SER A 13 -18.73 36.87 -42.44
C SER A 13 -19.46 37.59 -43.59
N PRO A 14 -20.03 36.96 -44.62
CA PRO A 14 -21.37 36.42 -44.45
C PRO A 14 -21.82 35.26 -45.39
N ALA A 15 -22.99 34.73 -45.05
CA ALA A 15 -24.17 34.38 -45.84
C ALA A 15 -24.23 33.05 -46.64
N ALA A 16 -25.01 32.18 -46.16
CA ALA A 16 -26.26 31.63 -46.71
C ALA A 16 -26.28 31.21 -48.19
N LYS A 17 -26.56 29.95 -48.44
CA LYS A 17 -27.46 29.52 -49.52
C LYS A 17 -28.22 28.25 -49.18
N LYS A 18 -29.50 28.47 -49.06
CA LYS A 18 -30.62 27.54 -49.03
C LYS A 18 -30.85 26.98 -50.44
N LYS A 19 -31.09 25.69 -50.63
CA LYS A 19 -31.90 25.04 -51.68
C LYS A 19 -32.23 23.63 -51.22
N THR A 20 -33.42 23.41 -50.80
CA THR A 20 -34.64 22.86 -51.37
C THR A 20 -34.52 21.49 -52.05
N ALA A 21 -35.11 20.54 -51.36
CA ALA A 21 -36.11 19.55 -51.79
C ALA A 21 -35.80 18.58 -52.94
N SER A 22 -35.92 17.31 -52.76
CA SER A 22 -37.10 16.51 -53.05
C SER A 22 -36.88 15.01 -52.77
N PRO A 23 -37.95 14.25 -52.55
CA PRO A 23 -37.87 12.91 -51.98
C PRO A 23 -37.84 11.86 -53.12
N LYS A 24 -37.11 10.77 -52.91
CA LYS A 24 -37.35 9.54 -53.69
C LYS A 24 -37.48 8.36 -52.76
N ALA A 25 -38.66 7.85 -52.80
CA ALA A 25 -39.16 6.66 -52.14
C ALA A 25 -38.43 5.35 -52.52
N ALA A 26 -38.56 4.44 -51.61
CA ALA A 26 -38.65 2.99 -51.75
C ALA A 26 -37.42 2.19 -52.16
N LYS A 27 -36.88 1.42 -51.22
CA LYS A 27 -37.06 -0.04 -51.31
C LYS A 27 -36.63 -0.68 -50.00
N GLN A 28 -37.60 -1.14 -49.27
CA GLN A 28 -37.45 -2.13 -48.21
C GLN A 28 -36.81 -3.39 -48.83
N THR A 29 -35.66 -3.75 -48.37
CA THR A 29 -35.21 -5.13 -48.40
C THR A 29 -34.89 -5.54 -46.99
N ALA A 30 -35.85 -6.27 -46.47
CA ALA A 30 -35.72 -7.01 -45.20
C ALA A 30 -34.59 -8.02 -45.34
N ALA A 31 -33.42 -7.67 -44.82
CA ALA A 31 -32.40 -8.65 -44.48
C ALA A 31 -32.67 -9.05 -43.05
N ALA A 32 -33.31 -10.18 -42.87
CA ALA A 32 -33.47 -10.87 -41.61
C ALA A 32 -32.12 -11.04 -40.95
N LYS A 33 -31.80 -10.18 -39.97
CA LYS A 33 -30.67 -10.33 -39.09
C LYS A 33 -30.94 -11.57 -38.25
N LYS A 34 -30.38 -12.73 -38.65
CA LYS A 34 -30.36 -13.95 -37.87
C LYS A 34 -29.86 -13.58 -36.47
N ALA A 35 -30.77 -13.52 -35.51
CA ALA A 35 -30.44 -13.40 -34.09
C ALA A 35 -29.66 -14.69 -33.76
N SER A 36 -28.35 -14.55 -33.59
CA SER A 36 -27.53 -15.60 -32.98
C SER A 36 -28.08 -15.82 -31.56
N PRO A 37 -28.29 -17.07 -31.15
CA PRO A 37 -28.77 -17.38 -29.80
C PRO A 37 -27.84 -16.75 -28.77
N PRO A 38 -28.35 -16.27 -27.62
CA PRO A 38 -27.50 -15.74 -26.57
C PRO A 38 -26.52 -16.84 -26.15
N LYS A 39 -25.23 -16.60 -26.40
CA LYS A 39 -24.18 -17.45 -25.82
C LYS A 39 -24.36 -17.33 -24.31
N ILE A 40 -24.95 -18.36 -23.70
CA ILE A 40 -24.89 -18.57 -22.27
C ILE A 40 -23.42 -18.73 -21.97
N ARG A 41 -22.78 -17.67 -21.51
CA ARG A 41 -21.45 -17.72 -20.92
C ARG A 41 -21.57 -18.40 -19.57
N THR A 42 -21.65 -19.71 -19.58
CA THR A 42 -21.29 -20.56 -18.43
C THR A 42 -19.79 -20.79 -18.45
N GLU A 43 -19.03 -19.71 -18.53
CA GLU A 43 -17.65 -19.74 -18.11
C GLU A 43 -17.66 -19.27 -16.66
N TYR A 44 -17.86 -20.22 -15.76
CA TYR A 44 -17.46 -20.07 -14.38
C TYR A 44 -15.95 -19.80 -14.43
N ASP A 45 -15.59 -18.53 -14.42
CA ASP A 45 -14.21 -18.11 -14.22
C ASP A 45 -13.85 -18.52 -12.78
N THR A 46 -13.38 -19.78 -12.65
CA THR A 46 -12.93 -20.39 -11.39
C THR A 46 -11.60 -19.77 -10.92
N ARG A 47 -11.18 -18.66 -11.49
CA ARG A 47 -10.06 -17.89 -10.98
C ARG A 47 -10.50 -17.17 -9.71
N ILE A 48 -10.15 -17.78 -8.59
CA ILE A 48 -10.30 -17.14 -7.27
C ILE A 48 -9.60 -15.77 -7.34
N PRO A 49 -10.33 -14.66 -7.11
CA PRO A 49 -9.71 -13.35 -7.20
C PRO A 49 -8.55 -13.26 -6.20
N GLY A 50 -7.41 -12.70 -6.64
CA GLY A 50 -6.19 -12.63 -5.82
C GLY A 50 -6.41 -12.00 -4.43
N THR A 51 -7.38 -11.11 -4.30
CA THR A 51 -7.80 -10.53 -3.01
C THR A 51 -8.37 -11.56 -2.04
N THR A 52 -9.10 -12.58 -2.55
CA THR A 52 -9.65 -13.66 -1.71
C THR A 52 -8.53 -14.56 -1.18
N ILE A 53 -7.54 -14.88 -2.02
CA ILE A 53 -6.37 -15.65 -1.59
C ILE A 53 -5.61 -14.88 -0.51
N THR A 54 -5.35 -13.60 -0.72
CA THR A 54 -4.66 -12.74 0.25
C THR A 54 -5.44 -12.64 1.56
N ALA A 55 -6.78 -12.56 1.52
CA ALA A 55 -7.62 -12.55 2.71
C ALA A 55 -7.49 -13.85 3.51
N ILE A 56 -7.57 -15.00 2.85
CA ILE A 56 -7.44 -16.31 3.51
C ILE A 56 -6.05 -16.46 4.12
N VAL A 57 -5.00 -16.15 3.38
CA VAL A 57 -3.61 -16.23 3.86
C VAL A 57 -3.39 -15.30 5.05
N SER A 58 -3.88 -14.06 5.00
CA SER A 58 -3.74 -13.11 6.12
C SER A 58 -4.50 -13.58 7.37
N LEU A 59 -5.66 -14.23 7.21
CA LEU A 59 -6.40 -14.81 8.33
C LEU A 59 -5.64 -15.98 8.97
N ILE A 60 -5.10 -16.89 8.16
CA ILE A 60 -4.31 -18.02 8.66
C ILE A 60 -3.08 -17.52 9.41
N LEU A 61 -2.36 -16.56 8.84
CA LEU A 61 -1.19 -15.94 9.48
C LEU A 61 -1.58 -15.20 10.77
N PHE A 62 -2.70 -14.49 10.77
CA PHE A 62 -3.21 -13.82 11.97
C PHE A 62 -3.46 -14.81 13.10
N VAL A 63 -4.17 -15.90 12.82
CA VAL A 63 -4.46 -16.95 13.83
C VAL A 63 -3.15 -17.59 14.32
N LEU A 64 -2.22 -17.89 13.42
CA LEU A 64 -0.91 -18.45 13.79
C LEU A 64 -0.14 -17.51 14.71
N PHE A 65 -0.03 -16.21 14.34
CA PHE A 65 0.69 -15.21 15.15
C PHE A 65 0.00 -14.98 16.50
N LEU A 66 -1.34 -14.98 16.51
CA LEU A 66 -2.11 -14.87 17.74
C LEU A 66 -1.84 -16.04 18.69
N VAL A 67 -1.84 -17.27 18.16
CA VAL A 67 -1.53 -18.48 18.96
C VAL A 67 -0.11 -18.41 19.53
N ILE A 68 0.87 -17.99 18.74
CA ILE A 68 2.26 -17.82 19.19
C ILE A 68 2.35 -16.75 20.30
N CYS A 69 1.57 -15.66 20.21
CA CYS A 69 1.53 -14.62 21.24
C CYS A 69 0.95 -15.11 22.56
N ILE A 70 -0.06 -16.00 22.51
CA ILE A 70 -0.76 -16.50 23.71
C ILE A 70 0.03 -17.65 24.36
N ASN A 71 0.52 -18.58 23.55
CA ASN A 71 1.20 -19.78 24.05
C ASN A 71 2.38 -20.19 23.15
N PRO A 72 3.60 -19.71 23.44
CA PRO A 72 4.80 -20.06 22.69
C PRO A 72 5.43 -21.40 23.06
N ASP A 73 4.80 -22.20 23.95
CA ASP A 73 5.45 -23.36 24.61
C ASP A 73 5.64 -24.60 23.72
N GLY A 74 4.96 -24.69 22.55
CA GLY A 74 5.17 -25.77 21.59
C GLY A 74 6.55 -25.67 20.91
N VAL A 75 7.23 -26.82 20.72
CA VAL A 75 8.57 -26.85 20.06
C VAL A 75 8.53 -26.14 18.69
N ILE A 76 7.53 -26.42 17.87
CA ILE A 76 7.35 -25.83 16.55
C ILE A 76 7.01 -24.33 16.68
N LEU A 77 6.09 -23.98 17.59
CA LEU A 77 5.67 -22.60 17.82
C LEU A 77 6.84 -21.75 18.33
N ARG A 78 7.66 -22.30 19.21
CA ARG A 78 8.87 -21.65 19.70
C ARG A 78 9.90 -21.43 18.58
N ALA A 79 10.11 -22.42 17.71
CA ALA A 79 11.00 -22.29 16.56
C ALA A 79 10.53 -21.18 15.60
N ILE A 80 9.21 -21.13 15.30
CA ILE A 80 8.61 -20.08 14.45
C ILE A 80 8.71 -18.72 15.14
N ASN A 81 8.44 -18.64 16.44
CA ASN A 81 8.54 -17.40 17.20
C ASN A 81 9.97 -16.84 17.17
N ASN A 82 10.97 -17.71 17.41
CA ASN A 82 12.37 -17.31 17.36
C ASN A 82 12.79 -16.87 15.96
N LEU A 83 12.34 -17.57 14.92
CA LEU A 83 12.60 -17.20 13.54
C LEU A 83 11.99 -15.82 13.23
N LEU A 84 10.74 -15.58 13.57
CA LEU A 84 10.05 -14.32 13.32
C LEU A 84 10.66 -13.16 14.11
N ASN A 85 10.96 -13.36 15.39
CA ASN A 85 11.63 -12.36 16.21
C ASN A 85 13.05 -12.08 15.73
N GLY A 86 13.79 -13.10 15.27
CA GLY A 86 15.11 -12.92 14.66
C GLY A 86 15.07 -12.12 13.36
N LEU A 87 14.01 -12.28 12.54
CA LEU A 87 13.87 -11.57 11.26
C LEU A 87 13.33 -10.14 11.41
N ILE A 88 12.18 -9.99 12.09
CA ILE A 88 11.40 -8.74 12.10
C ILE A 88 11.57 -8.01 13.45
N GLY A 89 12.09 -8.70 14.44
CA GLY A 89 12.20 -8.21 15.81
C GLY A 89 10.88 -8.30 16.58
N ARG A 90 10.99 -8.18 17.89
CA ARG A 90 9.85 -8.33 18.82
C ARG A 90 8.74 -7.29 18.56
N ALA A 91 9.11 -6.04 18.34
CA ALA A 91 8.12 -5.00 18.05
C ALA A 91 7.42 -5.25 16.71
N GLY A 92 8.17 -5.55 15.64
CA GLY A 92 7.58 -5.88 14.34
C GLY A 92 6.62 -7.06 14.42
N PHE A 93 6.96 -8.09 15.20
CA PHE A 93 6.09 -9.24 15.44
C PHE A 93 4.77 -8.83 16.13
N TYR A 94 4.82 -8.07 17.24
CA TYR A 94 3.60 -7.62 17.93
C TYR A 94 2.72 -6.70 17.06
N PHE A 95 3.32 -5.80 16.29
CA PHE A 95 2.58 -4.95 15.35
C PHE A 95 2.03 -5.72 14.14
N SER A 96 2.63 -6.86 13.80
CA SER A 96 2.12 -7.72 12.71
C SER A 96 0.76 -8.33 13.04
N VAL A 97 0.46 -8.63 14.32
CA VAL A 97 -0.82 -9.24 14.71
C VAL A 97 -2.02 -8.36 14.32
N PRO A 98 -2.14 -7.10 14.81
CA PRO A 98 -3.24 -6.23 14.41
C PRO A 98 -3.20 -5.86 12.92
N ALA A 99 -2.01 -5.78 12.32
CA ALA A 99 -1.86 -5.51 10.90
C ALA A 99 -2.41 -6.64 10.02
N LEU A 100 -2.18 -7.91 10.38
CA LEU A 100 -2.73 -9.06 9.66
C LEU A 100 -4.25 -9.13 9.77
N LEU A 101 -4.82 -8.80 10.94
CA LEU A 101 -6.27 -8.67 11.10
C LEU A 101 -6.83 -7.55 10.19
N TYR A 102 -6.18 -6.40 10.18
CA TYR A 102 -6.55 -5.29 9.31
C TYR A 102 -6.46 -5.66 7.83
N LEU A 103 -5.40 -6.36 7.41
CA LEU A 103 -5.25 -6.89 6.05
C LEU A 103 -6.39 -7.85 5.68
N PHE A 104 -6.77 -8.75 6.59
CA PHE A 104 -7.90 -9.64 6.37
C PHE A 104 -9.21 -8.85 6.15
N ILE A 105 -9.50 -7.88 7.01
CA ILE A 105 -10.72 -7.06 6.91
C ILE A 105 -10.77 -6.31 5.57
N ILE A 106 -9.66 -5.65 5.18
CA ILE A 106 -9.62 -4.89 3.92
C ILE A 106 -9.74 -5.79 2.70
N ASN A 107 -9.06 -6.93 2.69
CA ASN A 107 -9.12 -7.85 1.54
C ASN A 107 -10.49 -8.52 1.42
N THR A 108 -11.25 -8.64 2.53
CA THR A 108 -12.59 -9.23 2.55
C THR A 108 -13.66 -8.21 2.19
N PHE A 109 -13.62 -7.02 2.78
CA PHE A 109 -14.69 -6.01 2.68
C PHE A 109 -14.28 -4.77 1.87
N GLY A 110 -13.01 -4.61 1.52
CA GLY A 110 -12.48 -3.42 0.85
C GLY A 110 -12.91 -3.31 -0.62
N ARG A 111 -13.02 -2.08 -1.13
CA ARG A 111 -13.23 -1.82 -2.55
C ARG A 111 -11.97 -2.19 -3.33
N LYS A 112 -12.10 -3.01 -4.37
CA LYS A 112 -10.98 -3.61 -5.15
C LYS A 112 -9.91 -2.62 -5.64
N SER A 113 -10.27 -1.37 -5.87
CA SER A 113 -9.36 -0.35 -6.43
C SER A 113 -8.25 0.12 -5.46
N ALA A 114 -8.52 0.15 -4.16
CA ALA A 114 -7.60 0.71 -3.16
C ALA A 114 -6.91 -0.35 -2.27
N VAL A 115 -7.35 -1.61 -2.34
CA VAL A 115 -6.91 -2.68 -1.43
C VAL A 115 -5.40 -2.93 -1.52
N THR A 116 -4.84 -2.98 -2.72
CA THR A 116 -3.41 -3.27 -2.92
C THR A 116 -2.53 -2.20 -2.28
N MET A 117 -2.86 -0.92 -2.50
CA MET A 117 -2.09 0.20 -1.94
C MET A 117 -2.14 0.19 -0.40
N ARG A 118 -3.32 -0.03 0.17
CA ARG A 118 -3.52 -0.12 1.62
C ARG A 118 -2.76 -1.29 2.24
N SER A 119 -2.80 -2.45 1.56
CA SER A 119 -2.07 -3.64 2.01
C SER A 119 -0.56 -3.40 2.02
N VAL A 120 -0.02 -2.79 0.97
CA VAL A 120 1.40 -2.44 0.90
C VAL A 120 1.77 -1.43 2.00
N CYS A 121 0.99 -0.36 2.17
CA CYS A 121 1.22 0.63 3.23
C CYS A 121 1.20 0.01 4.62
N THR A 122 0.29 -0.94 4.88
CA THR A 122 0.21 -1.64 6.17
C THR A 122 1.46 -2.48 6.44
N ILE A 123 1.94 -3.24 5.44
CA ILE A 123 3.15 -4.06 5.58
C ILE A 123 4.38 -3.16 5.82
N VAL A 124 4.52 -2.09 5.03
CA VAL A 124 5.61 -1.12 5.20
C VAL A 124 5.54 -0.43 6.55
N PHE A 125 4.35 -0.10 7.04
CA PHE A 125 4.18 0.50 8.38
C PHE A 125 4.70 -0.42 9.49
N VAL A 126 4.34 -1.71 9.47
CA VAL A 126 4.85 -2.69 10.45
C VAL A 126 6.37 -2.77 10.41
N PHE A 127 6.94 -2.80 9.20
CA PHE A 127 8.39 -2.82 9.02
C PHE A 127 9.06 -1.56 9.61
N LEU A 128 8.49 -0.38 9.38
CA LEU A 128 9.01 0.89 9.93
C LEU A 128 8.88 0.95 11.46
N CYS A 129 7.82 0.38 12.05
CA CYS A 129 7.71 0.24 13.49
C CYS A 129 8.85 -0.61 14.09
N GLY A 130 9.23 -1.69 13.40
CA GLY A 130 10.40 -2.49 13.78
C GLY A 130 11.71 -1.71 13.70
N CYS A 131 11.88 -0.87 12.66
CA CYS A 131 13.05 0.01 12.52
C CYS A 131 13.12 1.07 13.62
N ILE A 132 12.00 1.70 13.97
CA ILE A 132 11.93 2.69 15.07
C ILE A 132 12.32 2.02 16.39
N TYR A 133 11.78 0.83 16.65
CA TYR A 133 12.09 0.07 17.86
C TYR A 133 13.59 -0.23 17.96
N HIS A 134 14.20 -0.67 16.84
CA HIS A 134 15.64 -0.94 16.79
C HIS A 134 16.47 0.31 17.11
N LEU A 135 16.16 1.43 16.47
CA LEU A 135 16.85 2.70 16.72
C LEU A 135 16.69 3.17 18.16
N ALA A 136 15.52 2.94 18.78
CA ALA A 136 15.24 3.36 20.15
C ALA A 136 16.04 2.58 21.21
N ILE A 137 16.27 1.27 20.96
CA ILE A 137 16.96 0.41 21.92
C ILE A 137 18.48 0.42 21.69
N GLN A 138 18.93 0.34 20.45
CA GLN A 138 20.34 0.25 20.09
C GLN A 138 20.88 1.60 19.64
N THR A 139 21.24 2.44 20.61
CA THR A 139 21.76 3.80 20.34
C THR A 139 23.22 3.78 19.87
N ASN A 140 23.99 2.72 20.14
CA ASN A 140 25.45 2.69 19.99
C ASN A 140 26.02 1.62 19.04
N ASP A 141 25.19 1.02 18.17
CA ASP A 141 25.72 0.00 17.25
C ASP A 141 26.68 0.61 16.24
N VAL A 142 27.94 0.28 16.40
CA VAL A 142 28.98 0.53 15.40
C VAL A 142 28.87 -0.58 14.36
N VAL A 143 28.62 -0.20 13.11
CA VAL A 143 28.55 -1.15 11.99
C VAL A 143 29.93 -1.71 11.69
N ASN A 144 30.22 -2.89 12.20
CA ASN A 144 31.45 -3.60 11.92
C ASN A 144 31.23 -4.77 10.94
N GLY A 145 30.89 -4.45 9.67
CA GLY A 145 30.91 -5.43 8.59
C GLY A 145 29.79 -6.46 8.59
N ILE A 146 30.00 -7.60 7.89
CA ILE A 146 29.00 -8.66 7.64
C ILE A 146 28.63 -9.43 8.93
N SER A 147 29.47 -9.42 9.96
CA SER A 147 29.22 -10.07 11.24
C SER A 147 28.01 -9.49 12.02
N VAL A 148 27.52 -8.32 11.62
CA VAL A 148 26.35 -7.67 12.24
C VAL A 148 25.06 -8.48 12.05
N PHE A 149 24.88 -9.21 10.95
CA PHE A 149 23.65 -9.94 10.67
C PHE A 149 23.36 -11.10 11.63
N PRO A 150 24.31 -11.98 11.97
CA PRO A 150 24.10 -12.99 13.01
C PRO A 150 23.80 -12.39 14.38
N ASP A 151 24.47 -11.30 14.75
CA ASP A 151 24.26 -10.62 16.02
C ASP A 151 22.88 -9.97 16.10
N LEU A 152 22.42 -9.38 14.98
CA LEU A 152 21.06 -8.85 14.85
C LEU A 152 19.99 -9.95 14.96
N TYR A 153 20.25 -11.14 14.40
CA TYR A 153 19.34 -12.26 14.52
C TYR A 153 19.22 -12.75 15.97
N LEU A 154 20.35 -12.96 16.64
CA LEU A 154 20.37 -13.43 18.03
C LEU A 154 19.74 -12.39 18.98
N SER A 155 20.13 -11.13 18.85
CA SER A 155 19.54 -10.04 19.65
C SER A 155 18.06 -9.80 19.32
N GLY A 156 17.63 -10.07 18.09
CA GLY A 156 16.21 -10.08 17.69
C GLY A 156 15.41 -11.17 18.39
N MET A 157 15.96 -12.41 18.46
CA MET A 157 15.33 -13.50 19.21
C MET A 157 15.18 -13.17 20.70
N GLU A 158 16.16 -12.50 21.30
CA GLU A 158 16.09 -12.03 22.70
C GLU A 158 15.19 -10.80 22.88
N GLY A 159 14.68 -10.22 21.80
CA GLY A 159 13.85 -9.02 21.82
C GLY A 159 14.59 -7.72 22.11
N ARG A 160 15.92 -7.72 21.93
CA ARG A 160 16.79 -6.55 22.15
C ARG A 160 17.07 -5.75 20.89
N SER A 161 16.61 -6.22 19.74
CA SER A 161 16.77 -5.52 18.45
C SER A 161 15.53 -5.63 17.57
N GLY A 162 15.54 -4.88 16.47
CA GLY A 162 14.52 -4.96 15.42
C GLY A 162 14.63 -6.18 14.51
N GLY A 163 15.52 -7.14 14.86
CA GLY A 163 15.84 -8.30 14.01
C GLY A 163 16.68 -7.93 12.80
N VAL A 164 16.95 -8.92 11.94
CA VAL A 164 17.84 -8.76 10.79
C VAL A 164 17.29 -7.76 9.78
N LEU A 165 16.00 -7.86 9.44
CA LEU A 165 15.41 -7.01 8.39
C LEU A 165 15.23 -5.57 8.85
N CYS A 166 14.54 -5.36 9.96
CA CYS A 166 14.27 -4.01 10.44
C CYS A 166 15.54 -3.37 11.04
N GLY A 167 16.34 -4.14 11.80
CA GLY A 167 17.60 -3.67 12.35
C GLY A 167 18.62 -3.38 11.27
N GLY A 168 18.80 -4.27 10.28
CA GLY A 168 19.70 -4.06 9.15
C GLY A 168 19.36 -2.79 8.37
N MET A 169 18.06 -2.55 8.08
CA MET A 169 17.64 -1.32 7.41
C MET A 169 17.87 -0.08 8.28
N ALA A 170 17.60 -0.17 9.57
CA ALA A 170 17.81 0.92 10.52
C ALA A 170 19.30 1.30 10.63
N ILE A 171 20.21 0.30 10.69
CA ILE A 171 21.65 0.49 10.71
C ILE A 171 22.14 1.10 9.40
N LEU A 172 21.64 0.62 8.23
CA LEU A 172 22.00 1.20 6.93
C LEU A 172 21.60 2.68 6.84
N LEU A 173 20.37 3.03 7.24
CA LEU A 173 19.94 4.42 7.25
C LEU A 173 20.81 5.26 8.20
N ARG A 174 21.09 4.74 9.38
CA ARG A 174 21.92 5.44 10.39
C ARG A 174 23.35 5.66 9.91
N SER A 175 23.93 4.68 9.24
CA SER A 175 25.29 4.82 8.68
C SER A 175 25.36 5.81 7.53
N ALA A 176 24.29 5.88 6.72
CA ALA A 176 24.23 6.77 5.56
C ALA A 176 23.87 8.23 5.91
N LEU A 177 22.91 8.43 6.82
CA LEU A 177 22.29 9.74 7.10
C LEU A 177 22.59 10.26 8.51
N GLY A 178 23.17 9.44 9.37
CA GLY A 178 23.36 9.76 10.79
C GLY A 178 22.10 9.48 11.62
N ASN A 179 22.28 9.54 12.94
CA ASN A 179 21.25 9.09 13.89
C ASN A 179 19.98 9.94 13.84
N VAL A 180 20.11 11.27 13.95
CA VAL A 180 18.96 12.19 14.03
C VAL A 180 18.12 12.19 12.77
N ILE A 181 18.78 12.24 11.59
CA ILE A 181 18.07 12.27 10.30
C ILE A 181 17.34 10.95 10.06
N SER A 182 17.92 9.82 10.45
CA SER A 182 17.29 8.50 10.34
C SER A 182 16.01 8.41 11.16
N TYR A 183 15.99 8.92 12.39
CA TYR A 183 14.75 8.97 13.20
C TYR A 183 13.67 9.81 12.54
N ILE A 184 14.01 10.98 12.05
CA ILE A 184 13.06 11.89 11.40
C ILE A 184 12.50 11.24 10.13
N LEU A 185 13.36 10.67 9.29
CA LEU A 185 12.97 10.06 8.01
C LEU A 185 12.05 8.86 8.24
N ILE A 186 12.43 7.94 9.14
CA ILE A 186 11.62 6.75 9.45
C ILE A 186 10.30 7.17 10.12
N GLY A 187 10.32 8.14 11.03
CA GLY A 187 9.12 8.65 11.69
C GLY A 187 8.13 9.27 10.71
N ILE A 188 8.59 10.14 9.82
CA ILE A 188 7.73 10.72 8.76
C ILE A 188 7.19 9.64 7.84
N SER A 189 8.05 8.70 7.41
CA SER A 189 7.62 7.58 6.55
C SER A 189 6.58 6.69 7.24
N ALA A 190 6.71 6.44 8.54
CA ALA A 190 5.74 5.67 9.31
C ALA A 190 4.37 6.38 9.38
N ILE A 191 4.37 7.70 9.60
CA ILE A 191 3.12 8.50 9.59
C ILE A 191 2.47 8.48 8.21
N LEU A 192 3.25 8.68 7.13
CA LEU A 192 2.72 8.67 5.76
C LEU A 192 2.15 7.30 5.37
N THR A 193 2.82 6.20 5.74
CA THR A 193 2.32 4.85 5.46
C THR A 193 1.09 4.51 6.28
N LEU A 194 0.99 4.99 7.52
CA LEU A 194 -0.22 4.85 8.35
C LEU A 194 -1.40 5.59 7.72
N LEU A 195 -1.21 6.84 7.28
CA LEU A 195 -2.23 7.62 6.57
C LEU A 195 -2.67 6.93 5.28
N GLY A 196 -1.69 6.41 4.51
CA GLY A 196 -1.97 5.63 3.29
C GLY A 196 -2.75 4.34 3.55
N ALA A 197 -2.47 3.65 4.65
CA ALA A 197 -3.23 2.46 5.06
C ALA A 197 -4.69 2.81 5.41
N MET A 198 -4.94 3.97 6.02
CA MET A 198 -6.28 4.42 6.42
C MET A 198 -7.05 5.17 5.31
N GLU A 199 -6.50 5.31 4.10
CA GLU A 199 -7.05 6.16 3.01
C GLU A 199 -7.29 7.63 3.40
N ILE A 200 -6.63 8.10 4.44
CA ILE A 200 -6.73 9.50 4.85
C ILE A 200 -5.76 10.31 3.98
N THR A 201 -6.31 11.09 3.07
CA THR A 201 -5.49 11.99 2.26
C THR A 201 -5.01 13.16 3.13
N VAL A 202 -3.72 13.52 3.03
CA VAL A 202 -3.15 14.65 3.80
C VAL A 202 -4.00 15.92 3.70
N PRO A 203 -4.55 16.32 2.53
CA PRO A 203 -5.47 17.45 2.42
C PRO A 203 -6.75 17.30 3.25
N SER A 204 -7.30 16.08 3.37
CA SER A 204 -8.50 15.87 4.19
C SER A 204 -8.22 15.97 5.68
N LEU A 205 -7.03 15.53 6.11
CA LEU A 205 -6.58 15.69 7.48
C LEU A 205 -6.40 17.18 7.84
N ILE A 206 -5.74 17.94 6.97
CA ILE A 206 -5.54 19.39 7.14
C ILE A 206 -6.89 20.11 7.24
N ARG A 207 -7.85 19.80 6.36
CA ARG A 207 -9.20 20.37 6.43
C ARG A 207 -9.93 20.01 7.72
N ALA A 208 -9.78 18.76 8.20
CA ALA A 208 -10.39 18.33 9.45
C ALA A 208 -9.80 19.06 10.69
N ILE A 209 -8.52 19.42 10.64
CA ILE A 209 -7.85 20.18 11.71
C ILE A 209 -8.25 21.67 11.66
N ILE A 210 -8.28 22.27 10.47
CA ILE A 210 -8.59 23.70 10.29
C ILE A 210 -10.09 23.99 10.54
N ASN A 211 -10.99 23.06 10.18
CA ASN A 211 -12.44 23.23 10.32
C ASN A 211 -12.98 22.71 11.65
N ARG A 212 -12.14 22.48 12.66
CA ARG A 212 -12.67 22.27 14.02
C ARG A 212 -13.13 23.60 14.58
N PRO A 213 -14.43 23.68 15.01
CA PRO A 213 -14.98 24.87 15.67
C PRO A 213 -14.30 25.16 16.99
#